data_0c3effe9bdda49780ce661813d4e1a34
#
_entry.id   0c3effe9bdda49780ce661813d4e1a34
#
_cell.length_a   1.000
_cell.length_b   1.000
_cell.length_c   1.000
_cell.angle_alpha   90.00
_cell.angle_beta   90.00
_cell.angle_gamma   90.00
#
_symmetry.space_group_name_H-M   'P 1'
#
loop_
_entity.id
_entity.type
_entity.pdbx_description
1 polymer ?
#
loop_
_entity_poly.entity_id
_entity_poly.type
_entity_poly.pdbx_seq_one_letter_code
_entity_poly.pdbx_strand_id
1 'polypeptide(L)'
;MNKSGRYRWRTGFSVSTSKDTLAWYPALVRVEDLGTPAALVDLDVVARNTSRMGERASRLGVRLRPHVKTHKTIEAARLQVRGHFGGITVSTLAEAAFFAAGGFRDITYAVPIPPAKLPEAADLSRRLDRLSLLLDDSVVADAVEECARERGIRLSVFLKVDCGAHRAGVDPGLNDSVALAGRVGSSPHLDFRGILTHAGQSYRCRDAQEVRAVAAHERDVMVAFAGRLRRAAVRVDEISIGSTPTLAVAEDLAGVTEVRPGNYVFFDATQVAIGSCALEDIAFSVLVRVIGRYPSRRELLVDGGALALSKDPGPVHVDPGCGFGLVLTAAGEPVPGMRIISLSQEHGVVRCPHDLTAGQFPVGSLFRIVPNHSCLAAALFDRYAVLRDCDVVDEWRPVRGW
;
A
#
# COMPACT_ATOMS: atom_id res chain seq x y z
N MET A 1 49.17 -20.43 -9.11
CA MET A 1 48.23 -20.37 -10.24
C MET A 1 46.97 -19.64 -9.77
N ASN A 2 46.82 -18.41 -10.23
CA ASN A 2 45.72 -17.50 -9.90
C ASN A 2 44.48 -17.81 -10.74
N LYS A 3 43.29 -17.88 -10.14
CA LYS A 3 42.02 -17.68 -10.86
C LYS A 3 41.06 -16.85 -10.01
N SER A 4 41.09 -15.53 -10.24
CA SER A 4 40.10 -14.57 -9.78
C SER A 4 38.93 -14.61 -10.72
N GLY A 5 37.79 -15.16 -10.31
CA GLY A 5 36.51 -15.07 -11.04
C GLY A 5 35.80 -13.77 -10.65
N ARG A 6 35.84 -12.76 -11.52
CA ARG A 6 35.02 -11.55 -11.41
C ARG A 6 33.67 -11.80 -12.05
N TYR A 7 32.59 -11.74 -11.27
CA TYR A 7 31.24 -11.64 -11.79
C TYR A 7 31.04 -10.23 -12.38
N ARG A 8 30.87 -10.15 -13.69
CA ARG A 8 30.47 -8.93 -14.40
C ARG A 8 28.95 -8.86 -14.45
N TRP A 9 28.36 -7.92 -13.73
CA TRP A 9 26.96 -7.54 -13.95
C TRP A 9 26.83 -6.86 -15.32
N ARG A 10 26.00 -7.42 -16.19
CA ARG A 10 25.61 -6.74 -17.44
C ARG A 10 24.56 -5.69 -17.10
N THR A 11 24.94 -4.43 -17.11
CA THR A 11 24.04 -3.29 -17.19
C THR A 11 23.60 -3.14 -18.65
N GLY A 12 22.33 -3.42 -18.94
CA GLY A 12 21.78 -3.25 -20.28
C GLY A 12 20.28 -3.53 -20.27
N PHE A 13 19.49 -2.71 -19.56
CA PHE A 13 18.06 -2.62 -19.82
C PHE A 13 17.81 -1.47 -20.79
N SER A 14 17.65 -1.78 -22.08
CA SER A 14 17.04 -0.86 -23.01
C SER A 14 15.53 -0.93 -22.83
N VAL A 15 14.92 0.17 -22.39
CA VAL A 15 13.46 0.33 -22.40
C VAL A 15 13.04 0.53 -23.86
N SER A 16 12.58 -0.53 -24.50
CA SER A 16 11.91 -0.44 -25.81
C SER A 16 10.52 0.18 -25.59
N THR A 17 10.34 1.39 -26.08
CA THR A 17 9.03 2.03 -26.23
C THR A 17 8.38 1.54 -27.53
N SER A 18 8.05 0.27 -27.64
CA SER A 18 7.29 -0.22 -28.78
C SER A 18 5.79 -0.31 -28.44
N LYS A 19 4.96 0.18 -29.35
CA LYS A 19 3.49 0.10 -29.34
C LYS A 19 2.95 -1.34 -29.51
N ASP A 20 3.80 -2.34 -29.35
CA ASP A 20 3.51 -3.75 -29.66
C ASP A 20 3.10 -4.61 -28.44
N THR A 21 2.76 -3.99 -27.30
CA THR A 21 2.38 -4.73 -26.07
C THR A 21 0.92 -5.20 -26.05
N LEU A 22 0.14 -5.00 -27.12
CA LEU A 22 -1.23 -5.51 -27.23
C LEU A 22 -1.33 -6.90 -27.92
N ALA A 23 -0.22 -7.55 -28.23
CA ALA A 23 -0.20 -8.75 -29.07
C ALA A 23 -0.17 -10.10 -28.30
N TRP A 24 -0.52 -10.17 -27.01
CA TRP A 24 -0.37 -11.41 -26.23
C TRP A 24 -1.65 -12.11 -25.80
N TYR A 25 -2.84 -11.56 -26.10
CA TYR A 25 -4.09 -12.28 -25.93
C TYR A 25 -4.83 -12.41 -27.26
N PRO A 26 -4.60 -13.49 -28.03
CA PRO A 26 -5.23 -13.69 -29.35
C PRO A 26 -6.69 -14.17 -29.28
N ALA A 27 -7.24 -14.34 -28.10
CA ALA A 27 -8.67 -14.56 -27.80
C ALA A 27 -8.96 -13.96 -26.43
N LEU A 28 -10.19 -13.51 -26.17
CA LEU A 28 -10.63 -13.10 -24.83
C LEU A 28 -10.33 -14.22 -23.84
N VAL A 29 -9.26 -14.06 -23.05
CA VAL A 29 -8.92 -15.02 -21.98
C VAL A 29 -9.89 -14.77 -20.84
N ARG A 30 -10.63 -15.79 -20.48
CA ARG A 30 -11.57 -15.72 -19.37
C ARG A 30 -10.88 -16.11 -18.07
N VAL A 31 -11.45 -15.66 -16.96
CA VAL A 31 -10.94 -16.01 -15.63
C VAL A 31 -10.81 -17.52 -15.41
N GLU A 32 -11.70 -18.31 -16.04
CA GLU A 32 -11.70 -19.77 -15.95
C GLU A 32 -10.49 -20.44 -16.62
N ASP A 33 -9.87 -19.76 -17.57
CA ASP A 33 -8.72 -20.26 -18.35
C ASP A 33 -7.38 -19.97 -17.65
N LEU A 34 -7.40 -19.17 -16.59
CA LEU A 34 -6.17 -18.84 -15.86
C LEU A 34 -5.62 -20.04 -15.09
N GLY A 35 -4.29 -20.15 -15.08
CA GLY A 35 -3.59 -21.03 -14.13
C GLY A 35 -3.73 -20.51 -12.70
N THR A 36 -3.90 -21.43 -11.74
CA THR A 36 -4.03 -21.10 -10.31
C THR A 36 -2.79 -21.49 -9.50
N PRO A 37 -2.47 -20.78 -8.40
CA PRO A 37 -3.13 -19.55 -7.95
C PRO A 37 -2.77 -18.33 -8.82
N ALA A 38 -3.70 -17.39 -8.99
CA ALA A 38 -3.49 -16.15 -9.75
C ALA A 38 -4.05 -14.92 -9.03
N ALA A 39 -3.32 -13.82 -9.06
CA ALA A 39 -3.80 -12.55 -8.55
C ALA A 39 -4.72 -11.89 -9.57
N LEU A 40 -5.92 -11.51 -9.14
CA LEU A 40 -6.94 -10.85 -9.92
C LEU A 40 -7.16 -9.42 -9.44
N VAL A 41 -7.29 -8.49 -10.37
CA VAL A 41 -7.63 -7.08 -10.09
C VAL A 41 -8.83 -6.68 -10.94
N ASP A 42 -9.91 -6.28 -10.30
CA ASP A 42 -11.09 -5.72 -10.97
C ASP A 42 -10.84 -4.25 -11.33
N LEU A 43 -10.77 -3.96 -12.63
CA LEU A 43 -10.42 -2.64 -13.15
C LEU A 43 -11.49 -1.59 -12.85
N ASP A 44 -12.76 -1.96 -12.95
CA ASP A 44 -13.85 -1.02 -12.76
C ASP A 44 -14.02 -0.67 -11.27
N VAL A 45 -13.77 -1.64 -10.38
CA VAL A 45 -13.70 -1.39 -8.93
C VAL A 45 -12.48 -0.51 -8.58
N VAL A 46 -11.30 -0.74 -9.15
CA VAL A 46 -10.14 0.16 -8.98
C VAL A 46 -10.47 1.57 -9.44
N ALA A 47 -11.06 1.74 -10.61
CA ALA A 47 -11.44 3.06 -11.16
C ALA A 47 -12.43 3.77 -10.24
N ARG A 48 -13.46 3.07 -9.75
CA ARG A 48 -14.44 3.61 -8.79
C ARG A 48 -13.78 4.03 -7.47
N ASN A 49 -12.96 3.17 -6.90
CA ASN A 49 -12.26 3.45 -5.64
C ASN A 49 -11.33 4.66 -5.74
N THR A 50 -10.59 4.77 -6.85
CA THR A 50 -9.68 5.90 -7.07
C THR A 50 -10.44 7.21 -7.26
N SER A 51 -11.54 7.22 -8.01
CA SER A 51 -12.41 8.41 -8.17
C SER A 51 -12.99 8.87 -6.83
N ARG A 52 -13.63 7.95 -6.09
CA ARG A 52 -14.23 8.24 -4.77
C ARG A 52 -13.25 8.82 -3.77
N MET A 53 -12.02 8.26 -3.71
CA MET A 53 -10.99 8.74 -2.79
C MET A 53 -10.46 10.12 -3.20
N GLY A 54 -10.29 10.36 -4.49
CA GLY A 54 -9.91 11.66 -5.03
C GLY A 54 -10.95 12.75 -4.76
N GLU A 55 -12.21 12.46 -5.02
CA GLU A 55 -13.34 13.36 -4.72
C GLU A 55 -13.43 13.66 -3.23
N ARG A 56 -13.18 12.64 -2.39
CA ARG A 56 -13.18 12.82 -0.93
C ARG A 56 -12.06 13.75 -0.47
N ALA A 57 -10.84 13.56 -0.95
CA ALA A 57 -9.71 14.45 -0.64
C ALA A 57 -10.02 15.90 -1.09
N SER A 58 -10.59 16.06 -2.27
CA SER A 58 -10.97 17.38 -2.80
C SER A 58 -12.05 18.05 -1.94
N ARG A 59 -13.09 17.32 -1.51
CA ARG A 59 -14.13 17.87 -0.61
C ARG A 59 -13.57 18.31 0.75
N LEU A 60 -12.55 17.59 1.25
CA LEU A 60 -11.87 17.92 2.51
C LEU A 60 -10.79 19.01 2.34
N GLY A 61 -10.60 19.56 1.14
CA GLY A 61 -9.66 20.63 0.85
C GLY A 61 -8.18 20.25 0.98
N VAL A 62 -7.84 18.97 0.81
CA VAL A 62 -6.47 18.44 0.97
C VAL A 62 -5.96 17.80 -0.32
N ARG A 63 -4.63 17.84 -0.51
CA ARG A 63 -3.99 17.13 -1.62
C ARG A 63 -3.99 15.63 -1.38
N LEU A 64 -4.27 14.84 -2.42
CA LEU A 64 -4.14 13.38 -2.40
C LEU A 64 -2.75 12.99 -2.93
N ARG A 65 -1.92 12.41 -2.08
CA ARG A 65 -0.64 11.77 -2.41
C ARG A 65 -0.73 10.27 -2.13
N PRO A 66 -1.33 9.45 -3.00
CA PRO A 66 -1.60 8.06 -2.70
C PRO A 66 -0.33 7.26 -2.40
N HIS A 67 -0.43 6.28 -1.50
CA HIS A 67 0.65 5.34 -1.24
C HIS A 67 0.55 4.15 -2.19
N VAL A 68 1.53 3.99 -3.09
CA VAL A 68 1.50 2.98 -4.15
C VAL A 68 1.97 1.58 -3.71
N LYS A 69 2.37 1.40 -2.45
CA LYS A 69 2.89 0.12 -1.91
C LYS A 69 1.91 -1.05 -2.02
N THR A 70 0.61 -0.78 -2.15
CA THR A 70 -0.41 -1.82 -2.20
C THR A 70 -0.35 -2.58 -3.51
N HIS A 71 -0.30 -1.89 -4.62
CA HIS A 71 -0.31 -2.47 -5.97
C HIS A 71 1.07 -2.49 -6.64
N LYS A 72 1.93 -1.50 -6.39
CA LYS A 72 3.28 -1.35 -6.94
C LYS A 72 3.36 -1.36 -8.48
N THR A 73 2.30 -0.90 -9.16
CA THR A 73 2.16 -0.86 -10.63
C THR A 73 1.96 0.57 -11.14
N ILE A 74 2.48 0.87 -12.32
CA ILE A 74 2.37 2.20 -12.94
C ILE A 74 0.91 2.51 -13.30
N GLU A 75 0.19 1.51 -13.78
CA GLU A 75 -1.19 1.62 -14.27
C GLU A 75 -2.13 2.06 -13.14
N ALA A 76 -2.12 1.36 -12.02
CA ALA A 76 -2.94 1.73 -10.86
C ALA A 76 -2.53 3.08 -10.27
N ALA A 77 -1.22 3.41 -10.23
CA ALA A 77 -0.75 4.71 -9.76
C ALA A 77 -1.25 5.85 -10.64
N ARG A 78 -1.28 5.68 -11.97
CA ARG A 78 -1.85 6.67 -12.89
C ARG A 78 -3.34 6.89 -12.67
N LEU A 79 -4.09 5.83 -12.33
CA LEU A 79 -5.50 5.97 -11.95
C LEU A 79 -5.65 6.76 -10.64
N GLN A 80 -4.80 6.49 -9.65
CA GLN A 80 -4.84 7.14 -8.34
C GLN A 80 -4.53 8.65 -8.39
N VAL A 81 -3.65 9.09 -9.30
CA VAL A 81 -3.26 10.52 -9.40
C VAL A 81 -4.03 11.29 -10.47
N ARG A 82 -4.94 10.64 -11.19
CA ARG A 82 -5.71 11.28 -12.26
C ARG A 82 -6.51 12.48 -11.72
N GLY A 83 -6.28 13.66 -12.30
CA GLY A 83 -6.93 14.91 -11.87
C GLY A 83 -6.36 15.52 -10.59
N HIS A 84 -5.26 14.99 -10.06
CA HIS A 84 -4.55 15.50 -8.88
C HIS A 84 -3.14 15.99 -9.26
N PHE A 85 -2.38 16.49 -8.25
CA PHE A 85 -1.05 17.12 -8.48
C PHE A 85 0.06 16.14 -8.88
N GLY A 86 -0.21 14.83 -8.96
CA GLY A 86 0.70 13.81 -9.49
C GLY A 86 1.71 13.25 -8.48
N GLY A 87 1.76 13.74 -7.25
CA GLY A 87 2.66 13.21 -6.20
C GLY A 87 2.20 11.86 -5.67
N ILE A 88 3.16 10.98 -5.37
CA ILE A 88 2.94 9.64 -4.82
C ILE A 88 3.79 9.39 -3.58
N THR A 89 3.44 8.35 -2.83
CA THR A 89 4.19 7.85 -1.68
C THR A 89 4.66 6.43 -1.93
N VAL A 90 5.91 6.13 -1.59
CA VAL A 90 6.55 4.81 -1.74
C VAL A 90 7.12 4.31 -0.42
N SER A 91 7.40 3.01 -0.33
CA SER A 91 8.02 2.36 0.84
C SER A 91 9.49 2.00 0.64
N THR A 92 9.97 1.87 -0.61
CA THR A 92 11.35 1.47 -0.92
C THR A 92 11.96 2.38 -1.98
N LEU A 93 13.30 2.44 -2.04
CA LEU A 93 13.99 3.17 -3.11
C LEU A 93 13.83 2.48 -4.47
N ALA A 94 13.69 1.14 -4.48
CA ALA A 94 13.36 0.39 -5.69
C ALA A 94 12.00 0.82 -6.27
N GLU A 95 10.96 0.99 -5.39
CA GLU A 95 9.68 1.59 -5.81
C GLU A 95 9.90 3.01 -6.37
N ALA A 96 10.65 3.87 -5.65
CA ALA A 96 10.90 5.23 -6.09
C ALA A 96 11.56 5.29 -7.47
N ALA A 97 12.58 4.45 -7.71
CA ALA A 97 13.27 4.36 -9.00
C ALA A 97 12.34 3.87 -10.13
N PHE A 98 11.52 2.85 -9.85
CA PHE A 98 10.55 2.30 -10.80
C PHE A 98 9.50 3.34 -11.21
N PHE A 99 8.89 4.03 -10.21
CA PHE A 99 7.89 5.05 -10.49
C PHE A 99 8.49 6.30 -11.15
N ALA A 100 9.74 6.66 -10.80
CA ALA A 100 10.48 7.71 -11.52
C ALA A 100 10.67 7.38 -13.00
N ALA A 101 11.04 6.15 -13.33
CA ALA A 101 11.12 5.65 -14.70
C ALA A 101 9.75 5.63 -15.40
N GLY A 102 8.67 5.41 -14.64
CA GLY A 102 7.27 5.49 -15.12
C GLY A 102 6.73 6.91 -15.28
N GLY A 103 7.55 7.94 -15.06
CA GLY A 103 7.20 9.36 -15.30
C GLY A 103 6.67 10.11 -14.05
N PHE A 104 6.68 9.51 -12.86
CA PHE A 104 6.35 10.21 -11.62
C PHE A 104 7.53 11.07 -11.17
N ARG A 105 7.28 12.34 -10.86
CA ARG A 105 8.34 13.32 -10.60
C ARG A 105 8.39 13.81 -9.15
N ASP A 106 7.30 13.69 -8.39
CA ASP A 106 7.17 14.09 -6.99
C ASP A 106 6.87 12.85 -6.13
N ILE A 107 7.88 12.37 -5.39
CA ILE A 107 7.84 11.11 -4.66
C ILE A 107 8.21 11.35 -3.20
N THR A 108 7.40 10.81 -2.27
CA THR A 108 7.73 10.76 -0.84
C THR A 108 8.11 9.32 -0.45
N TYR A 109 9.33 9.12 0.02
CA TYR A 109 9.79 7.88 0.62
C TYR A 109 9.38 7.87 2.10
N ALA A 110 8.33 7.13 2.44
CA ALA A 110 7.63 7.23 3.74
C ALA A 110 8.06 6.19 4.79
N VAL A 111 9.33 5.83 4.77
CA VAL A 111 9.99 5.03 5.82
C VAL A 111 11.16 5.87 6.34
N PRO A 112 11.44 5.94 7.68
CA PRO A 112 12.63 6.62 8.16
C PRO A 112 13.87 6.09 7.45
N ILE A 113 14.65 7.00 6.83
CA ILE A 113 15.75 6.59 5.97
C ILE A 113 16.96 6.18 6.79
N PRO A 114 17.52 4.98 6.61
CA PRO A 114 18.78 4.62 7.23
C PRO A 114 19.96 5.26 6.47
N PRO A 115 21.04 5.70 7.15
CA PRO A 115 22.20 6.33 6.53
C PRO A 115 22.77 5.55 5.34
N ALA A 116 22.77 4.23 5.39
CA ALA A 116 23.28 3.37 4.32
C ALA A 116 22.56 3.54 2.97
N LYS A 117 21.33 4.05 2.96
CA LYS A 117 20.54 4.30 1.72
C LYS A 117 20.67 5.72 1.19
N LEU A 118 21.38 6.62 1.89
CA LEU A 118 21.51 8.02 1.49
C LEU A 118 22.21 8.21 0.14
N PRO A 119 23.28 7.47 -0.20
CA PRO A 119 23.90 7.60 -1.51
C PRO A 119 22.93 7.35 -2.67
N GLU A 120 22.14 6.27 -2.59
CA GLU A 120 21.13 5.93 -3.59
C GLU A 120 20.00 6.97 -3.66
N ALA A 121 19.49 7.42 -2.50
CA ALA A 121 18.45 8.43 -2.41
C ALA A 121 18.91 9.76 -3.01
N ALA A 122 20.15 10.17 -2.76
CA ALA A 122 20.73 11.40 -3.31
C ALA A 122 20.89 11.32 -4.85
N ASP A 123 21.32 10.17 -5.37
CA ASP A 123 21.44 9.98 -6.84
C ASP A 123 20.05 9.98 -7.51
N LEU A 124 19.05 9.39 -6.85
CA LEU A 124 17.67 9.38 -7.33
C LEU A 124 17.05 10.78 -7.28
N SER A 125 17.32 11.56 -6.22
CA SER A 125 16.78 12.92 -6.07
C SER A 125 17.15 13.85 -7.22
N ARG A 126 18.31 13.68 -7.84
CA ARG A 126 18.75 14.47 -9.01
C ARG A 126 17.92 14.23 -10.27
N ARG A 127 17.17 13.12 -10.32
CA ARG A 127 16.35 12.72 -11.47
C ARG A 127 14.87 13.04 -11.29
N LEU A 128 14.52 13.61 -10.14
CA LEU A 128 13.14 13.93 -9.75
C LEU A 128 12.99 15.43 -9.51
N ASP A 129 11.77 15.93 -9.66
CA ASP A 129 11.46 17.29 -9.25
C ASP A 129 11.50 17.39 -7.72
N ARG A 130 11.08 16.30 -7.05
CA ARG A 130 11.16 16.16 -5.59
C ARG A 130 11.22 14.69 -5.17
N LEU A 131 12.23 14.36 -4.37
CA LEU A 131 12.26 13.16 -3.54
C LEU A 131 12.30 13.60 -2.08
N SER A 132 11.20 13.43 -1.37
CA SER A 132 11.14 13.75 0.06
C SER A 132 11.49 12.53 0.89
N LEU A 133 12.47 12.68 1.77
CA LEU A 133 12.92 11.65 2.71
C LEU A 133 12.25 11.84 4.07
N LEU A 134 12.19 10.79 4.87
CA LEU A 134 11.59 10.81 6.18
C LEU A 134 12.63 10.52 7.25
N LEU A 135 12.67 11.32 8.30
CA LEU A 135 13.55 11.15 9.44
C LEU A 135 12.82 11.43 10.77
N ASP A 136 13.33 10.89 11.87
CA ASP A 136 12.81 11.07 13.23
C ASP A 136 13.91 10.97 14.31
N ASP A 137 15.18 11.02 13.88
CA ASP A 137 16.34 10.87 14.73
C ASP A 137 17.40 11.94 14.38
N SER A 138 18.11 12.45 15.39
CA SER A 138 19.12 13.50 15.20
C SER A 138 20.36 12.99 14.48
N VAL A 139 20.78 11.75 14.73
CA VAL A 139 21.94 11.15 14.05
C VAL A 139 21.64 10.92 12.58
N VAL A 140 20.38 10.54 12.26
CA VAL A 140 19.93 10.42 10.88
C VAL A 140 19.88 11.80 10.21
N ALA A 141 19.40 12.83 10.91
CA ALA A 141 19.39 14.20 10.39
C ALA A 141 20.80 14.70 10.05
N ASP A 142 21.80 14.42 10.92
CA ASP A 142 23.21 14.71 10.66
C ASP A 142 23.71 14.02 9.39
N ALA A 143 23.42 12.72 9.26
CA ALA A 143 23.86 11.95 8.11
C ALA A 143 23.21 12.44 6.80
N VAL A 144 21.92 12.83 6.83
CA VAL A 144 21.21 13.37 5.65
C VAL A 144 21.82 14.73 5.25
N GLU A 145 22.10 15.60 6.22
CA GLU A 145 22.72 16.90 5.98
C GLU A 145 24.14 16.77 5.41
N GLU A 146 24.95 15.88 5.99
CA GLU A 146 26.31 15.62 5.53
C GLU A 146 26.32 15.09 4.11
N CYS A 147 25.46 14.09 3.80
CA CYS A 147 25.31 13.55 2.45
C CYS A 147 24.90 14.65 1.45
N ALA A 148 23.97 15.51 1.81
CA ALA A 148 23.52 16.62 0.98
C ALA A 148 24.67 17.62 0.71
N ARG A 149 25.42 17.99 1.78
CA ARG A 149 26.58 18.90 1.71
C ARG A 149 27.68 18.36 0.81
N GLU A 150 28.11 17.10 1.03
CA GLU A 150 29.17 16.46 0.24
C GLU A 150 28.83 16.35 -1.23
N ARG A 151 27.56 16.11 -1.55
CA ARG A 151 27.08 15.98 -2.92
C ARG A 151 26.67 17.29 -3.59
N GLY A 152 26.74 18.43 -2.85
CA GLY A 152 26.36 19.75 -3.36
C GLY A 152 24.91 19.85 -3.81
N ILE A 153 23.99 19.19 -3.07
CA ILE A 153 22.54 19.20 -3.33
C ILE A 153 21.76 19.63 -2.10
N ARG A 154 20.46 19.91 -2.29
CA ARG A 154 19.50 20.02 -1.18
C ARG A 154 18.59 18.81 -1.19
N LEU A 155 18.44 18.14 -0.03
CA LEU A 155 17.54 17.03 0.14
C LEU A 155 16.24 17.48 0.82
N SER A 156 15.12 17.13 0.21
CA SER A 156 13.79 17.40 0.77
C SER A 156 13.47 16.41 1.88
N VAL A 157 13.03 16.91 3.04
CA VAL A 157 12.80 16.08 4.22
C VAL A 157 11.52 16.43 4.96
N PHE A 158 10.88 15.40 5.52
CA PHE A 158 9.81 15.50 6.50
C PHE A 158 10.29 14.97 7.85
N LEU A 159 9.86 15.59 8.93
CA LEU A 159 9.97 15.02 10.27
C LEU A 159 8.81 14.06 10.50
N LYS A 160 9.11 12.79 10.80
CA LYS A 160 8.13 11.80 11.17
C LYS A 160 7.64 12.05 12.60
N VAL A 161 6.31 12.04 12.79
CA VAL A 161 5.66 12.24 14.09
C VAL A 161 4.91 10.98 14.48
N ASP A 162 5.00 10.58 15.74
CA ASP A 162 4.13 9.54 16.31
C ASP A 162 2.82 10.18 16.80
N CYS A 163 1.71 9.75 16.23
CA CYS A 163 0.37 10.17 16.62
C CYS A 163 -0.38 9.07 17.39
N GLY A 164 0.33 8.15 18.06
CA GLY A 164 -0.25 7.08 18.86
C GLY A 164 -0.16 5.67 18.24
N ALA A 165 0.51 5.53 17.10
CA ALA A 165 0.79 4.21 16.51
C ALA A 165 1.98 3.50 17.16
N HIS A 166 2.86 4.26 17.82
CA HIS A 166 4.08 3.80 18.52
C HIS A 166 4.97 2.88 17.69
N ARG A 167 5.09 3.19 16.39
CA ARG A 167 5.94 2.44 15.44
C ARG A 167 7.22 3.18 15.08
N ALA A 168 7.12 4.47 14.82
CA ALA A 168 8.21 5.37 14.46
C ALA A 168 7.72 6.82 14.54
N GLY A 169 8.64 7.76 14.75
CA GLY A 169 8.36 9.18 14.81
C GLY A 169 8.71 9.79 16.16
N VAL A 170 8.99 11.09 16.13
CA VAL A 170 9.23 11.86 17.35
C VAL A 170 7.93 12.03 18.15
N ASP A 171 8.07 12.12 19.47
CA ASP A 171 6.95 12.48 20.35
C ASP A 171 6.64 13.98 20.19
N PRO A 172 5.43 14.37 19.72
CA PRO A 172 5.06 15.78 19.53
C PRO A 172 4.95 16.54 20.85
N GLY A 173 4.93 15.88 22.02
CA GLY A 173 4.91 16.48 23.36
C GLY A 173 6.27 17.01 23.82
N LEU A 174 7.38 16.45 23.33
CA LEU A 174 8.72 16.77 23.80
C LEU A 174 9.31 18.03 23.16
N ASN A 175 10.18 18.74 23.91
CA ASN A 175 10.93 19.87 23.40
C ASN A 175 12.05 19.44 22.44
N ASP A 176 12.64 18.28 22.64
CA ASP A 176 13.65 17.69 21.76
C ASP A 176 13.13 17.51 20.33
N SER A 177 11.85 17.20 20.18
CA SER A 177 11.20 17.11 18.87
C SER A 177 11.11 18.46 18.16
N VAL A 178 10.89 19.55 18.94
CA VAL A 178 10.91 20.92 18.43
C VAL A 178 12.34 21.35 18.08
N ALA A 179 13.32 21.00 18.92
CA ALA A 179 14.73 21.28 18.68
C ALA A 179 15.24 20.59 17.39
N LEU A 180 14.90 19.30 17.20
CA LEU A 180 15.23 18.56 15.98
C LEU A 180 14.62 19.21 14.73
N ALA A 181 13.33 19.59 14.78
CA ALA A 181 12.67 20.26 13.67
C ALA A 181 13.33 21.63 13.37
N GLY A 182 13.70 22.40 14.41
CA GLY A 182 14.39 23.68 14.28
C GLY A 182 15.77 23.53 13.62
N ARG A 183 16.53 22.50 14.03
CA ARG A 183 17.83 22.18 13.45
C ARG A 183 17.70 21.81 11.97
N VAL A 184 16.79 20.91 11.63
CA VAL A 184 16.55 20.50 10.24
C VAL A 184 16.06 21.68 9.39
N GLY A 185 15.16 22.50 9.94
CA GLY A 185 14.60 23.68 9.27
C GLY A 185 15.58 24.81 9.03
N SER A 186 16.67 24.91 9.83
CA SER A 186 17.73 25.93 9.68
C SER A 186 18.89 25.49 8.79
N SER A 187 18.96 24.22 8.40
CA SER A 187 20.03 23.70 7.56
C SER A 187 19.98 24.30 6.14
N PRO A 188 21.13 24.81 5.61
CA PRO A 188 21.20 25.29 4.23
C PRO A 188 21.15 24.14 3.20
N HIS A 189 21.42 22.90 3.64
CA HIS A 189 21.49 21.71 2.78
C HIS A 189 20.20 20.90 2.77
N LEU A 190 19.23 21.21 3.65
CA LEU A 190 17.95 20.52 3.73
C LEU A 190 16.80 21.44 3.30
N ASP A 191 15.82 20.87 2.63
CA ASP A 191 14.54 21.51 2.34
C ASP A 191 13.49 20.89 3.26
N PHE A 192 13.32 21.49 4.46
CA PHE A 192 12.35 21.03 5.44
C PHE A 192 10.94 21.32 4.98
N ARG A 193 10.20 20.30 4.58
CA ARG A 193 8.83 20.43 4.07
C ARG A 193 7.80 20.56 5.17
N GLY A 194 8.04 19.94 6.32
CA GLY A 194 7.11 19.92 7.43
C GLY A 194 7.06 18.57 8.13
N ILE A 195 5.87 18.19 8.55
CA ILE A 195 5.65 17.02 9.40
C ILE A 195 4.75 16.00 8.74
N LEU A 196 5.05 14.70 9.02
CA LEU A 196 4.36 13.57 8.42
C LEU A 196 4.05 12.51 9.46
N THR A 197 2.82 11.98 9.48
CA THR A 197 2.43 10.86 10.36
C THR A 197 1.66 9.77 9.61
N HIS A 198 1.36 8.68 10.32
CA HIS A 198 0.49 7.61 9.85
C HIS A 198 -0.20 6.97 11.06
N ALA A 199 -1.50 7.06 11.13
CA ALA A 199 -2.32 6.48 12.17
C ALA A 199 -2.53 4.97 11.98
N GLY A 200 -1.46 4.18 12.20
CA GLY A 200 -1.49 2.72 12.06
C GLY A 200 -2.45 2.03 13.06
N GLN A 201 -2.73 2.66 14.20
CA GLN A 201 -3.69 2.18 15.19
C GLN A 201 -5.12 2.09 14.63
N SER A 202 -5.47 2.83 13.57
CA SER A 202 -6.78 2.77 12.92
C SER A 202 -7.15 1.37 12.40
N TYR A 203 -6.16 0.53 12.11
CA TYR A 203 -6.38 -0.86 11.70
C TYR A 203 -6.75 -1.80 12.86
N ARG A 204 -6.70 -1.32 14.10
CA ARG A 204 -7.12 -2.04 15.31
C ARG A 204 -8.47 -1.59 15.84
N CYS A 205 -9.12 -0.65 15.17
CA CYS A 205 -10.46 -0.20 15.49
C CYS A 205 -11.48 -1.31 15.21
N ARG A 206 -12.58 -1.30 15.95
CA ARG A 206 -13.65 -2.29 15.84
C ARG A 206 -14.77 -1.86 14.90
N ASP A 207 -14.91 -0.57 14.71
CA ASP A 207 -15.96 0.02 13.89
C ASP A 207 -15.57 1.41 13.36
N ALA A 208 -16.45 1.97 12.53
CA ALA A 208 -16.26 3.28 11.93
C ALA A 208 -16.25 4.43 12.96
N GLN A 209 -16.85 4.27 14.13
CA GLN A 209 -16.85 5.29 15.17
C GLN A 209 -15.46 5.39 15.82
N GLU A 210 -14.85 4.26 16.17
CA GLU A 210 -13.48 4.23 16.67
C GLU A 210 -12.50 4.78 15.62
N VAL A 211 -12.70 4.44 14.33
CA VAL A 211 -11.86 4.98 13.25
C VAL A 211 -12.01 6.51 13.13
N ARG A 212 -13.22 7.08 13.30
CA ARG A 212 -13.43 8.54 13.31
C ARG A 212 -12.68 9.21 14.48
N ALA A 213 -12.71 8.60 15.66
CA ALA A 213 -11.98 9.11 16.82
C ALA A 213 -10.47 9.14 16.56
N VAL A 214 -9.91 8.08 15.94
CA VAL A 214 -8.51 8.03 15.54
C VAL A 214 -8.20 9.08 14.46
N ALA A 215 -9.07 9.28 13.47
CA ALA A 215 -8.89 10.28 12.42
C ALA A 215 -8.85 11.72 12.98
N ALA A 216 -9.76 12.05 13.89
CA ALA A 216 -9.77 13.34 14.59
C ALA A 216 -8.50 13.54 15.42
N HIS A 217 -8.11 12.53 16.20
CA HIS A 217 -6.90 12.57 17.01
C HIS A 217 -5.62 12.74 16.15
N GLU A 218 -5.49 12.00 15.04
CA GLU A 218 -4.38 12.14 14.10
C GLU A 218 -4.25 13.58 13.61
N ARG A 219 -5.35 14.20 13.17
CA ARG A 219 -5.39 15.60 12.76
C ARG A 219 -4.98 16.54 13.89
N ASP A 220 -5.61 16.40 15.06
CA ASP A 220 -5.42 17.33 16.19
C ASP A 220 -3.98 17.34 16.70
N VAL A 221 -3.36 16.17 16.85
CA VAL A 221 -1.96 16.02 17.23
C VAL A 221 -1.05 16.73 16.23
N MET A 222 -1.28 16.53 14.94
CA MET A 222 -0.43 17.09 13.90
C MET A 222 -0.58 18.61 13.76
N VAL A 223 -1.80 19.12 13.84
CA VAL A 223 -2.08 20.57 13.80
C VAL A 223 -1.53 21.26 15.05
N ALA A 224 -1.70 20.67 16.23
CA ALA A 224 -1.15 21.21 17.48
C ALA A 224 0.38 21.25 17.47
N PHE A 225 1.02 20.17 16.99
CA PHE A 225 2.48 20.13 16.88
C PHE A 225 3.01 21.14 15.86
N ALA A 226 2.38 21.27 14.69
CA ALA A 226 2.72 22.33 13.73
C ALA A 226 2.60 23.73 14.34
N GLY A 227 1.59 23.96 15.17
CA GLY A 227 1.44 25.21 15.94
C GLY A 227 2.58 25.45 16.93
N ARG A 228 3.07 24.40 17.61
CA ARG A 228 4.26 24.49 18.49
C ARG A 228 5.51 24.86 17.69
N LEU A 229 5.74 24.19 16.54
CA LEU A 229 6.88 24.46 15.67
C LEU A 229 6.88 25.89 15.16
N ARG A 230 5.74 26.40 14.69
CA ARG A 230 5.60 27.78 14.22
C ARG A 230 5.87 28.82 15.32
N ARG A 231 5.43 28.56 16.58
CA ARG A 231 5.77 29.41 17.73
C ARG A 231 7.27 29.42 18.04
N ALA A 232 7.97 28.32 17.72
CA ALA A 232 9.44 28.22 17.80
C ALA A 232 10.15 28.76 16.54
N ALA A 233 9.48 29.54 15.69
CA ALA A 233 9.96 30.07 14.43
C ALA A 233 10.40 29.00 13.39
N VAL A 234 9.93 27.75 13.53
CA VAL A 234 10.16 26.70 12.53
C VAL A 234 9.05 26.76 11.48
N ARG A 235 9.44 26.93 10.23
CA ARG A 235 8.50 26.93 9.10
C ARG A 235 7.95 25.54 8.86
N VAL A 236 6.63 25.40 8.77
CA VAL A 236 5.94 24.14 8.45
C VAL A 236 4.98 24.41 7.30
N ASP A 237 5.35 24.01 6.10
CA ASP A 237 4.55 24.24 4.88
C ASP A 237 3.57 23.08 4.65
N GLU A 238 3.97 21.85 4.99
CA GLU A 238 3.19 20.67 4.73
C GLU A 238 2.90 19.89 6.03
N ILE A 239 1.62 19.56 6.24
CA ILE A 239 1.14 18.67 7.29
C ILE A 239 0.51 17.49 6.58
N SER A 240 1.21 16.35 6.57
CA SER A 240 0.87 15.18 5.79
C SER A 240 0.45 14.04 6.70
N ILE A 241 -0.80 13.56 6.56
CA ILE A 241 -1.41 12.55 7.42
C ILE A 241 -2.11 11.46 6.61
N GLY A 242 -2.80 10.56 7.30
CA GLY A 242 -3.81 9.70 6.74
C GLY A 242 -3.36 8.26 6.50
N SER A 243 -4.29 7.39 6.76
CA SER A 243 -4.36 6.01 6.36
C SER A 243 -5.62 5.79 5.53
N THR A 244 -5.81 4.62 4.93
CA THR A 244 -7.08 4.30 4.24
C THR A 244 -8.26 4.38 5.20
N PRO A 245 -8.25 3.74 6.40
CA PRO A 245 -9.37 3.84 7.32
C PRO A 245 -9.68 5.27 7.74
N THR A 246 -8.67 6.03 8.18
CA THR A 246 -8.90 7.39 8.70
C THR A 246 -9.48 8.31 7.62
N LEU A 247 -8.97 8.25 6.38
CA LEU A 247 -9.52 9.07 5.31
C LEU A 247 -10.91 8.61 4.86
N ALA A 248 -11.22 7.32 4.95
CA ALA A 248 -12.56 6.81 4.61
C ALA A 248 -13.67 7.45 5.46
N VAL A 249 -13.39 7.87 6.68
CA VAL A 249 -14.38 8.39 7.64
C VAL A 249 -14.11 9.81 8.13
N ALA A 250 -12.97 10.43 7.80
CA ALA A 250 -12.64 11.78 8.24
C ALA A 250 -13.70 12.81 7.80
N GLU A 251 -14.14 13.69 8.70
CA GLU A 251 -15.14 14.72 8.43
C GLU A 251 -14.52 16.12 8.33
N ASP A 252 -13.41 16.33 9.04
CA ASP A 252 -12.69 17.60 9.06
C ASP A 252 -11.17 17.36 9.02
N LEU A 253 -10.50 18.05 8.11
CA LEU A 253 -9.06 18.05 7.95
C LEU A 253 -8.49 19.50 7.95
N ALA A 254 -9.16 20.43 8.63
CA ALA A 254 -8.67 21.80 8.76
C ALA A 254 -7.24 21.82 9.32
N GLY A 255 -6.37 22.55 8.64
CA GLY A 255 -4.93 22.66 8.98
C GLY A 255 -4.05 21.57 8.37
N VAL A 256 -4.61 20.48 7.84
CA VAL A 256 -3.87 19.47 7.08
C VAL A 256 -3.69 19.92 5.63
N THR A 257 -2.57 19.58 5.02
CA THR A 257 -2.30 19.97 3.62
C THR A 257 -2.37 18.79 2.65
N GLU A 258 -2.15 17.55 3.15
CA GLU A 258 -1.99 16.36 2.32
C GLU A 258 -2.38 15.08 3.03
N VAL A 259 -2.97 14.14 2.29
CA VAL A 259 -3.31 12.80 2.80
C VAL A 259 -2.71 11.68 1.96
N ARG A 260 -2.36 10.54 2.61
CA ARG A 260 -1.61 9.45 1.97
C ARG A 260 -2.26 8.06 2.12
N PRO A 261 -3.55 7.88 1.82
CA PRO A 261 -4.15 6.54 1.81
C PRO A 261 -3.52 5.67 0.72
N GLY A 262 -3.48 4.36 0.92
CA GLY A 262 -2.90 3.43 -0.07
C GLY A 262 -3.78 2.22 -0.35
N ASN A 263 -4.20 1.52 0.69
CA ASN A 263 -4.94 0.26 0.57
C ASN A 263 -6.28 0.40 -0.17
N TYR A 264 -6.89 1.58 -0.15
CA TYR A 264 -8.20 1.87 -0.76
C TYR A 264 -8.32 1.49 -2.24
N VAL A 265 -7.19 1.41 -2.95
CA VAL A 265 -7.18 1.03 -4.37
C VAL A 265 -7.66 -0.41 -4.56
N PHE A 266 -7.35 -1.28 -3.60
CA PHE A 266 -7.73 -2.69 -3.60
C PHE A 266 -8.73 -3.05 -2.51
N PHE A 267 -8.67 -2.40 -1.34
CA PHE A 267 -9.33 -2.80 -0.11
C PHE A 267 -9.06 -4.28 0.23
N ASP A 268 -9.62 -4.79 1.30
CA ASP A 268 -9.46 -6.17 1.76
C ASP A 268 -10.47 -6.51 2.87
N ALA A 269 -10.46 -7.75 3.35
CA ALA A 269 -11.39 -8.20 4.39
C ALA A 269 -11.25 -7.42 5.71
N THR A 270 -10.04 -6.96 6.06
CA THR A 270 -9.83 -6.12 7.24
C THR A 270 -10.52 -4.78 7.12
N GLN A 271 -10.45 -4.12 5.95
CA GLN A 271 -11.09 -2.83 5.71
C GLN A 271 -12.61 -2.93 5.81
N VAL A 272 -13.21 -4.03 5.31
CA VAL A 272 -14.65 -4.30 5.47
C VAL A 272 -15.00 -4.48 6.94
N ALA A 273 -14.23 -5.29 7.68
CA ALA A 273 -14.54 -5.61 9.08
C ALA A 273 -14.51 -4.37 9.99
N ILE A 274 -13.61 -3.42 9.76
CA ILE A 274 -13.51 -2.17 10.53
C ILE A 274 -14.42 -1.05 9.99
N GLY A 275 -15.24 -1.31 8.96
CA GLY A 275 -16.20 -0.35 8.41
C GLY A 275 -15.60 0.75 7.54
N SER A 276 -14.42 0.52 6.94
CA SER A 276 -13.78 1.48 6.02
C SER A 276 -14.32 1.41 4.60
N CYS A 277 -14.88 0.27 4.19
CA CYS A 277 -15.47 0.04 2.87
C CYS A 277 -16.54 -1.06 2.94
N ALA A 278 -17.26 -1.25 1.86
CA ALA A 278 -18.16 -2.38 1.66
C ALA A 278 -17.44 -3.53 0.92
N LEU A 279 -18.03 -4.72 0.89
CA LEU A 279 -17.43 -5.90 0.24
C LEU A 279 -17.27 -5.69 -1.27
N GLU A 280 -18.22 -5.02 -1.91
CA GLU A 280 -18.22 -4.66 -3.33
C GLU A 280 -17.15 -3.62 -3.72
N ASP A 281 -16.49 -3.02 -2.74
CA ASP A 281 -15.35 -2.12 -2.97
C ASP A 281 -14.01 -2.86 -3.10
N ILE A 282 -13.99 -4.17 -2.84
CA ILE A 282 -12.76 -4.96 -2.92
C ILE A 282 -12.41 -5.26 -4.37
N ALA A 283 -11.29 -4.73 -4.83
CA ALA A 283 -10.81 -4.90 -6.21
C ALA A 283 -9.81 -6.05 -6.37
N PHE A 284 -9.22 -6.55 -5.28
CA PHE A 284 -8.18 -7.58 -5.32
C PHE A 284 -8.67 -8.89 -4.73
N SER A 285 -8.42 -9.97 -5.46
CA SER A 285 -8.66 -11.34 -4.98
C SER A 285 -7.62 -12.31 -5.55
N VAL A 286 -7.56 -13.50 -4.99
CA VAL A 286 -6.69 -14.58 -5.48
C VAL A 286 -7.57 -15.70 -6.02
N LEU A 287 -7.42 -16.03 -7.30
CA LEU A 287 -8.05 -17.19 -7.91
C LEU A 287 -7.37 -18.47 -7.44
N VAL A 288 -8.14 -19.42 -6.98
CA VAL A 288 -7.68 -20.74 -6.52
C VAL A 288 -8.55 -21.85 -7.05
N ARG A 289 -8.04 -23.06 -7.08
CA ARG A 289 -8.75 -24.26 -7.57
C ARG A 289 -8.92 -25.29 -6.46
N VAL A 290 -10.08 -25.91 -6.37
CA VAL A 290 -10.32 -27.05 -5.48
C VAL A 290 -9.50 -28.23 -5.97
N ILE A 291 -8.62 -28.73 -5.10
CA ILE A 291 -7.75 -29.89 -5.37
C ILE A 291 -8.10 -31.12 -4.51
N GLY A 292 -8.95 -30.94 -3.50
CA GLY A 292 -9.41 -32.03 -2.64
C GLY A 292 -10.74 -31.73 -1.96
N ARG A 293 -11.50 -32.78 -1.63
CA ARG A 293 -12.80 -32.69 -0.96
C ARG A 293 -12.87 -33.66 0.19
N TYR A 294 -13.32 -33.20 1.34
CA TYR A 294 -13.40 -33.96 2.59
C TYR A 294 -14.78 -33.78 3.25
N PRO A 295 -15.83 -34.48 2.73
CA PRO A 295 -17.22 -34.30 3.20
C PRO A 295 -17.41 -34.53 4.70
N SER A 296 -16.74 -35.53 5.26
CA SER A 296 -16.83 -35.88 6.69
C SER A 296 -16.34 -34.75 7.61
N ARG A 297 -15.44 -33.89 7.12
CA ARG A 297 -14.91 -32.73 7.83
C ARG A 297 -15.57 -31.41 7.40
N ARG A 298 -16.43 -31.47 6.35
CA ARG A 298 -16.99 -30.29 5.67
C ARG A 298 -15.89 -29.32 5.20
N GLU A 299 -14.87 -29.89 4.56
CA GLU A 299 -13.70 -29.12 4.12
C GLU A 299 -13.41 -29.38 2.64
N LEU A 300 -12.94 -28.31 1.99
CA LEU A 300 -12.29 -28.35 0.68
C LEU A 300 -10.83 -27.97 0.85
N LEU A 301 -9.98 -28.53 0.01
CA LEU A 301 -8.59 -28.14 -0.12
C LEU A 301 -8.42 -27.38 -1.44
N VAL A 302 -7.79 -26.21 -1.36
CA VAL A 302 -7.45 -25.39 -2.54
C VAL A 302 -5.94 -25.24 -2.68
N ASP A 303 -5.48 -24.98 -3.92
CA ASP A 303 -4.07 -24.78 -4.28
C ASP A 303 -3.50 -23.40 -3.89
N GLY A 304 -4.30 -22.53 -3.25
CA GLY A 304 -3.88 -21.24 -2.72
C GLY A 304 -3.52 -21.34 -1.24
N GLY A 305 -2.23 -21.42 -0.92
CA GLY A 305 -1.70 -21.48 0.44
C GLY A 305 -1.16 -20.11 0.93
N ALA A 306 -0.29 -20.17 1.93
CA ALA A 306 0.34 -18.97 2.53
C ALA A 306 1.17 -18.16 1.54
N LEU A 307 1.75 -18.81 0.52
CA LEU A 307 2.52 -18.12 -0.54
C LEU A 307 1.64 -17.47 -1.62
N ALA A 308 0.31 -17.62 -1.51
CA ALA A 308 -0.64 -16.90 -2.36
C ALA A 308 -1.52 -15.92 -1.57
N LEU A 309 -1.85 -16.22 -0.31
CA LEU A 309 -2.82 -15.48 0.50
C LEU A 309 -2.18 -14.69 1.66
N SER A 310 -0.91 -14.95 1.99
CA SER A 310 -0.23 -14.55 3.22
C SER A 310 -0.82 -15.21 4.49
N LYS A 311 -0.12 -15.09 5.61
CA LYS A 311 -0.62 -15.51 6.94
C LYS A 311 -1.01 -14.33 7.83
N ASP A 312 -1.45 -13.24 7.22
CA ASP A 312 -1.97 -12.12 8.01
C ASP A 312 -3.22 -12.58 8.79
N PRO A 313 -3.23 -12.46 10.12
CA PRO A 313 -4.35 -12.93 10.93
C PRO A 313 -5.63 -12.13 10.68
N GLY A 314 -5.53 -10.97 10.03
CA GLY A 314 -6.66 -10.13 9.71
C GLY A 314 -7.35 -9.51 10.92
N PRO A 315 -8.65 -9.24 10.82
CA PRO A 315 -9.41 -8.51 11.83
C PRO A 315 -9.89 -9.40 12.98
N VAL A 316 -9.01 -10.26 13.55
CA VAL A 316 -9.35 -11.17 14.66
C VAL A 316 -9.90 -10.45 15.90
N HIS A 317 -9.62 -9.16 16.04
CA HIS A 317 -10.13 -8.32 17.13
C HIS A 317 -11.60 -7.89 16.90
N VAL A 318 -12.11 -8.00 15.68
CA VAL A 318 -13.52 -7.76 15.30
C VAL A 318 -14.26 -9.08 15.13
N ASP A 319 -13.66 -10.00 14.37
CA ASP A 319 -14.20 -11.35 14.10
C ASP A 319 -13.12 -12.40 14.42
N PRO A 320 -13.13 -13.00 15.63
CA PRO A 320 -12.19 -14.06 15.98
C PRO A 320 -12.23 -15.28 15.05
N GLY A 321 -13.32 -15.45 14.31
CA GLY A 321 -13.51 -16.53 13.33
C GLY A 321 -13.20 -16.14 11.89
N CYS A 322 -12.58 -14.98 11.63
CA CYS A 322 -12.34 -14.46 10.27
C CYS A 322 -11.49 -15.39 9.39
N GLY A 323 -10.66 -16.25 9.99
CA GLY A 323 -9.75 -17.14 9.24
C GLY A 323 -8.72 -16.33 8.44
N PHE A 324 -8.43 -16.78 7.19
CA PHE A 324 -7.40 -16.19 6.33
C PHE A 324 -7.94 -15.65 5.00
N GLY A 325 -9.25 -15.46 4.91
CA GLY A 325 -9.87 -14.85 3.74
C GLY A 325 -11.31 -15.31 3.52
N LEU A 326 -12.07 -14.45 2.81
CA LEU A 326 -13.45 -14.71 2.39
C LEU A 326 -13.46 -15.42 1.07
N VAL A 327 -14.43 -16.33 0.88
CA VAL A 327 -14.58 -17.12 -0.35
C VAL A 327 -15.67 -16.51 -1.23
N LEU A 328 -15.32 -16.23 -2.48
CA LEU A 328 -16.24 -15.82 -3.54
C LEU A 328 -16.30 -16.92 -4.63
N THR A 329 -17.39 -16.96 -5.38
CA THR A 329 -17.46 -17.75 -6.61
C THR A 329 -16.46 -17.25 -7.66
N ALA A 330 -16.23 -18.00 -8.74
CA ALA A 330 -15.42 -17.53 -9.86
C ALA A 330 -15.96 -16.24 -10.50
N ALA A 331 -17.27 -16.00 -10.42
CA ALA A 331 -17.91 -14.77 -10.88
C ALA A 331 -17.72 -13.57 -9.92
N GLY A 332 -17.19 -13.81 -8.70
CA GLY A 332 -16.95 -12.76 -7.70
C GLY A 332 -18.10 -12.60 -6.69
N GLU A 333 -19.07 -13.49 -6.66
CA GLU A 333 -20.17 -13.42 -5.70
C GLU A 333 -19.78 -14.06 -4.37
N PRO A 334 -20.09 -13.46 -3.22
CA PRO A 334 -19.81 -14.04 -1.92
C PRO A 334 -20.47 -15.40 -1.72
N VAL A 335 -19.75 -16.36 -1.14
CA VAL A 335 -20.31 -17.62 -0.68
C VAL A 335 -20.46 -17.53 0.86
N PRO A 336 -21.69 -17.29 1.37
CA PRO A 336 -21.90 -17.02 2.78
C PRO A 336 -21.37 -18.17 3.67
N GLY A 337 -20.65 -17.81 4.73
CA GLY A 337 -20.13 -18.76 5.72
C GLY A 337 -18.92 -19.58 5.26
N MET A 338 -18.51 -19.53 3.98
CA MET A 338 -17.27 -20.13 3.53
C MET A 338 -16.06 -19.23 3.83
N ARG A 339 -15.02 -19.79 4.42
CA ARG A 339 -13.78 -19.08 4.77
C ARG A 339 -12.58 -19.99 4.65
N ILE A 340 -11.41 -19.42 4.37
CA ILE A 340 -10.13 -20.12 4.55
C ILE A 340 -9.84 -20.20 6.06
N ILE A 341 -9.83 -21.39 6.62
CA ILE A 341 -9.63 -21.61 8.07
C ILE A 341 -8.19 -21.97 8.44
N SER A 342 -7.42 -22.44 7.48
CA SER A 342 -6.01 -22.83 7.70
C SER A 342 -5.21 -22.70 6.40
N LEU A 343 -3.93 -22.33 6.55
CA LEU A 343 -2.98 -22.23 5.46
C LEU A 343 -1.71 -23.04 5.78
N SER A 344 -1.37 -23.98 4.89
CA SER A 344 -0.01 -24.48 4.71
C SER A 344 0.69 -23.64 3.65
N GLN A 345 1.90 -24.02 3.25
CA GLN A 345 2.66 -23.25 2.27
C GLN A 345 1.90 -23.08 0.95
N GLU A 346 1.45 -24.20 0.35
CA GLU A 346 0.77 -24.25 -0.96
C GLU A 346 -0.71 -24.65 -0.86
N HIS A 347 -1.23 -24.86 0.34
CA HIS A 347 -2.58 -25.37 0.53
C HIS A 347 -3.41 -24.46 1.42
N GLY A 348 -4.64 -24.18 1.00
CA GLY A 348 -5.67 -23.55 1.82
C GLY A 348 -6.79 -24.53 2.15
N VAL A 349 -7.21 -24.55 3.41
CA VAL A 349 -8.39 -25.33 3.84
C VAL A 349 -9.58 -24.39 3.91
N VAL A 350 -10.60 -24.67 3.10
CA VAL A 350 -11.89 -23.95 3.12
C VAL A 350 -12.88 -24.72 3.98
N ARG A 351 -13.50 -24.04 4.95
CA ARG A 351 -14.63 -24.59 5.72
C ARG A 351 -15.93 -24.30 4.99
N CYS A 352 -16.74 -25.36 4.79
CA CYS A 352 -18.12 -25.25 4.28
C CYS A 352 -19.10 -25.15 5.46
N PRO A 353 -20.10 -24.22 5.43
CA PRO A 353 -21.17 -24.18 6.40
C PRO A 353 -22.07 -25.43 6.34
N HIS A 354 -23.00 -25.58 7.30
CA HIS A 354 -23.81 -26.81 7.44
C HIS A 354 -24.76 -27.08 6.27
N ASP A 355 -25.25 -26.05 5.65
CA ASP A 355 -26.19 -26.06 4.51
C ASP A 355 -25.50 -26.28 3.16
N LEU A 356 -24.18 -26.11 3.10
CA LEU A 356 -23.37 -26.39 1.92
C LEU A 356 -22.55 -27.64 2.13
N THR A 357 -22.68 -28.62 1.23
CA THR A 357 -21.86 -29.80 1.28
C THR A 357 -20.61 -29.65 0.42
N ALA A 358 -19.50 -30.22 0.87
CA ALA A 358 -18.28 -30.27 0.04
C ALA A 358 -18.53 -31.01 -1.30
N GLY A 359 -19.64 -31.75 -1.42
CA GLY A 359 -20.08 -32.40 -2.66
C GLY A 359 -20.54 -31.46 -3.77
N GLN A 360 -21.00 -30.26 -3.41
CA GLN A 360 -21.47 -29.25 -4.38
C GLN A 360 -20.32 -28.59 -5.17
N PHE A 361 -19.09 -28.71 -4.68
CA PHE A 361 -17.90 -28.13 -5.32
C PHE A 361 -16.94 -29.24 -5.73
N PRO A 362 -17.03 -29.79 -6.97
CA PRO A 362 -16.13 -30.84 -7.46
C PRO A 362 -14.67 -30.36 -7.48
N VAL A 363 -13.74 -31.32 -7.46
CA VAL A 363 -12.32 -31.00 -7.75
C VAL A 363 -12.24 -30.35 -9.11
N GLY A 364 -11.47 -29.25 -9.19
CA GLY A 364 -11.42 -28.38 -10.36
C GLY A 364 -12.28 -27.13 -10.26
N SER A 365 -13.24 -27.03 -9.32
CA SER A 365 -14.00 -25.80 -9.08
C SER A 365 -13.08 -24.62 -8.75
N LEU A 366 -13.43 -23.45 -9.21
CA LEU A 366 -12.70 -22.21 -8.98
C LEU A 366 -13.37 -21.35 -7.93
N PHE A 367 -12.55 -20.75 -7.08
CA PHE A 367 -12.95 -19.68 -6.14
C PHE A 367 -12.04 -18.47 -6.29
N ARG A 368 -12.57 -17.30 -5.97
CA ARG A 368 -11.77 -16.10 -5.67
C ARG A 368 -11.70 -15.95 -4.16
N ILE A 369 -10.50 -15.79 -3.63
CA ILE A 369 -10.29 -15.55 -2.20
C ILE A 369 -9.96 -14.08 -1.99
N VAL A 370 -10.78 -13.38 -1.21
CA VAL A 370 -10.46 -12.05 -0.70
C VAL A 370 -9.53 -12.21 0.49
N PRO A 371 -8.26 -11.76 0.41
CA PRO A 371 -7.32 -11.92 1.52
C PRO A 371 -7.66 -10.97 2.67
N ASN A 372 -7.20 -11.30 3.86
CA ASN A 372 -7.30 -10.42 5.02
C ASN A 372 -6.57 -9.10 4.81
N HIS A 373 -5.42 -9.12 4.11
CA HIS A 373 -4.60 -7.96 3.82
C HIS A 373 -4.11 -7.97 2.36
N SER A 374 -4.73 -7.18 1.52
CA SER A 374 -4.43 -7.13 0.08
C SER A 374 -2.98 -6.74 -0.22
N CYS A 375 -2.36 -5.83 0.56
CA CYS A 375 -0.97 -5.43 0.33
C CYS A 375 0.00 -6.60 0.47
N LEU A 376 -0.23 -7.50 1.45
CA LEU A 376 0.65 -8.65 1.68
C LEU A 376 0.41 -9.73 0.63
N ALA A 377 -0.84 -10.05 0.32
CA ALA A 377 -1.16 -11.05 -0.70
C ALA A 377 -0.70 -10.60 -2.09
N ALA A 378 -0.96 -9.35 -2.48
CA ALA A 378 -0.50 -8.79 -3.76
C ALA A 378 1.03 -8.82 -3.89
N ALA A 379 1.77 -8.66 -2.78
CA ALA A 379 3.24 -8.70 -2.80
C ALA A 379 3.82 -10.08 -3.16
N LEU A 380 3.01 -11.14 -3.15
CA LEU A 380 3.44 -12.52 -3.45
C LEU A 380 3.39 -12.86 -4.95
N PHE A 381 2.81 -11.98 -5.79
CA PHE A 381 2.62 -12.23 -7.22
C PHE A 381 3.43 -11.25 -8.08
N ASP A 382 4.08 -11.75 -9.12
CA ASP A 382 4.86 -10.94 -10.07
C ASP A 382 4.02 -10.33 -11.19
N ARG A 383 2.75 -10.71 -11.28
CA ARG A 383 1.77 -10.20 -12.24
C ARG A 383 0.36 -10.29 -11.67
N TYR A 384 -0.50 -9.38 -12.11
CA TYR A 384 -1.93 -9.38 -11.82
C TYR A 384 -2.70 -9.51 -13.12
N ALA A 385 -3.61 -10.47 -13.20
CA ALA A 385 -4.60 -10.52 -14.27
C ALA A 385 -5.66 -9.44 -13.99
N VAL A 386 -5.79 -8.49 -14.89
CA VAL A 386 -6.73 -7.37 -14.76
C VAL A 386 -8.02 -7.74 -15.44
N LEU A 387 -9.11 -7.68 -14.70
CA LEU A 387 -10.43 -8.11 -15.16
C LEU A 387 -11.35 -6.92 -15.44
N ARG A 388 -12.21 -7.11 -16.42
CA ARG A 388 -13.48 -6.43 -16.55
C ARG A 388 -14.56 -7.49 -16.64
N ASP A 389 -15.46 -7.55 -15.67
CA ASP A 389 -16.35 -8.68 -15.43
C ASP A 389 -15.56 -10.00 -15.22
N CYS A 390 -15.67 -10.94 -16.15
CA CYS A 390 -14.92 -12.19 -16.14
C CYS A 390 -13.84 -12.29 -17.24
N ASP A 391 -13.63 -11.23 -18.01
CA ASP A 391 -12.66 -11.20 -19.09
C ASP A 391 -11.35 -10.57 -18.61
N VAL A 392 -10.21 -11.22 -18.94
CA VAL A 392 -8.88 -10.66 -18.70
C VAL A 392 -8.60 -9.64 -19.79
N VAL A 393 -8.52 -8.36 -19.41
CA VAL A 393 -8.35 -7.23 -20.34
C VAL A 393 -6.93 -6.66 -20.32
N ASP A 394 -6.12 -6.97 -19.31
CA ASP A 394 -4.74 -6.48 -19.17
C ASP A 394 -3.94 -7.36 -18.20
N GLU A 395 -2.62 -7.19 -18.17
CA GLU A 395 -1.70 -7.77 -17.19
C GLU A 395 -0.85 -6.66 -16.59
N TRP A 396 -0.95 -6.44 -15.28
CA TRP A 396 -0.11 -5.47 -14.58
C TRP A 396 1.06 -6.15 -13.87
N ARG A 397 2.25 -5.54 -13.98
CA ARG A 397 3.48 -6.06 -13.39
C ARG A 397 3.99 -5.16 -12.27
N PRO A 398 3.87 -5.60 -11.01
CA PRO A 398 4.36 -4.82 -9.88
C PRO A 398 5.88 -4.87 -9.75
N VAL A 399 6.45 -3.74 -9.30
CA VAL A 399 7.87 -3.71 -8.92
C VAL A 399 8.12 -4.55 -7.67
N ARG A 400 9.28 -5.21 -7.64
CA ARG A 400 9.79 -5.98 -6.50
C ARG A 400 11.15 -5.42 -6.07
N GLY A 401 11.56 -5.76 -4.84
CA GLY A 401 12.85 -5.36 -4.27
C GLY A 401 12.74 -4.22 -3.26
N TRP A 402 13.91 -3.89 -2.72
CA TRP A 402 14.03 -3.01 -1.56
C TRP A 402 14.91 -1.79 -1.83
#